data_2b0736ba0ab1548700664ba2481c588a
#
_entry.id   2b0736ba0ab1548700664ba2481c588a
#
_cell.length_a   1.000
_cell.length_b   1.000
_cell.length_c   1.000
_cell.angle_alpha   90.00
_cell.angle_beta   90.00
_cell.angle_gamma   90.00
#
_symmetry.space_group_name_H-M   'P 1'
#
loop_
_entity.id
_entity.type
_entity.pdbx_description
1 polymer ?
#
loop_
_entity_poly.entity_id
_entity_poly.type
_entity_poly.pdbx_seq_one_letter_code
_entity_poly.pdbx_strand_id
1 'polypeptide(L)'
;VIFYFTRNSINKKAAVENIAIGKDFLAKNKANEDILETASGLQYQVLQKGDGNGYPTASSTVKVHYHGSLLDGTVFDSSVDRGQPISFPLNRVIAGWTEGVQLMVVGDKFTFFIPSELGSGNIVTGQITPGALLIFEVELLDIQ
;
A
#
# COMPACT_ATOMS: atom_id res chain seq x y z
N VAL A 1 -0.18 -2.30 -13.88
CA VAL A 1 0.09 -1.41 -12.75
C VAL A 1 -1.10 -0.50 -12.52
N ILE A 2 -1.55 -0.39 -11.31
CA ILE A 2 -2.82 0.25 -10.99
C ILE A 2 -2.68 1.45 -10.06
N PHE A 3 -1.59 2.20 -10.16
CA PHE A 3 -1.41 3.36 -9.28
C PHE A 3 -2.03 4.64 -9.82
N TYR A 4 -2.57 4.60 -11.03
CA TYR A 4 -3.40 5.67 -11.60
C TYR A 4 -4.83 5.19 -11.62
N PHE A 5 -5.68 5.83 -10.82
CA PHE A 5 -7.09 5.45 -10.73
C PHE A 5 -7.92 6.42 -11.55
N THR A 6 -8.66 5.88 -12.52
CA THR A 6 -9.65 6.67 -13.26
C THR A 6 -11.00 6.53 -12.56
N ARG A 7 -11.77 7.61 -12.59
CA ARG A 7 -13.10 7.58 -12.01
C ARG A 7 -14.04 6.87 -12.97
N ASN A 8 -14.23 5.57 -12.78
CA ASN A 8 -15.13 4.78 -13.63
C ASN A 8 -16.53 4.72 -13.04
N SER A 9 -16.64 4.41 -11.75
CA SER A 9 -17.92 4.33 -11.05
C SER A 9 -17.71 4.48 -9.56
N ILE A 10 -18.78 4.90 -8.86
CA ILE A 10 -18.80 5.02 -7.42
C ILE A 10 -20.01 4.26 -6.91
N ASN A 11 -19.80 3.32 -6.00
CA ASN A 11 -20.87 2.61 -5.32
C ASN A 11 -20.81 2.99 -3.82
N LYS A 12 -21.63 3.93 -3.42
CA LYS A 12 -21.60 4.48 -2.06
C LYS A 12 -21.93 3.45 -0.98
N LYS A 13 -22.87 2.54 -1.26
CA LYS A 13 -23.25 1.51 -0.28
C LYS A 13 -22.08 0.54 -0.03
N ALA A 14 -21.49 0.03 -1.09
CA ALA A 14 -20.34 -0.87 -0.97
C ALA A 14 -19.15 -0.16 -0.31
N ALA A 15 -18.94 1.13 -0.62
CA ALA A 15 -17.87 1.90 -0.01
C ALA A 15 -18.06 2.03 1.50
N VAL A 16 -19.27 2.33 1.97
CA VAL A 16 -19.55 2.44 3.41
C VAL A 16 -19.28 1.12 4.11
N GLU A 17 -19.74 0.01 3.57
CA GLU A 17 -19.51 -1.31 4.13
C GLU A 17 -18.02 -1.65 4.18
N ASN A 18 -17.30 -1.42 3.09
CA ASN A 18 -15.87 -1.75 2.99
C ASN A 18 -15.01 -0.87 3.90
N ILE A 19 -15.35 0.41 4.03
CA ILE A 19 -14.66 1.31 4.96
C ILE A 19 -14.83 0.82 6.39
N ALA A 20 -16.03 0.40 6.77
CA ALA A 20 -16.29 -0.12 8.12
C ALA A 20 -15.50 -1.40 8.38
N ILE A 21 -15.46 -2.32 7.41
CA ILE A 21 -14.67 -3.55 7.51
C ILE A 21 -13.19 -3.23 7.65
N GLY A 22 -12.67 -2.29 6.86
CA GLY A 22 -11.28 -1.88 6.93
C GLY A 22 -10.92 -1.24 8.26
N LYS A 23 -11.77 -0.37 8.79
CA LYS A 23 -11.55 0.26 10.10
C LYS A 23 -11.54 -0.76 11.24
N ASP A 24 -12.45 -1.74 11.19
CA ASP A 24 -12.47 -2.82 12.18
C ASP A 24 -11.18 -3.64 12.12
N PHE A 25 -10.75 -3.98 10.92
CA PHE A 25 -9.49 -4.70 10.74
C PHE A 25 -8.30 -3.91 11.32
N LEU A 26 -8.20 -2.63 10.99
CA LEU A 26 -7.08 -1.78 11.46
C LEU A 26 -7.08 -1.63 12.98
N ALA A 27 -8.27 -1.50 13.59
CA ALA A 27 -8.37 -1.41 15.04
C ALA A 27 -7.86 -2.66 15.73
N LYS A 28 -8.15 -3.83 15.18
CA LYS A 28 -7.64 -5.11 15.70
C LYS A 28 -6.17 -5.31 15.39
N ASN A 29 -5.74 -4.90 14.19
CA ASN A 29 -4.39 -5.11 13.72
C ASN A 29 -3.37 -4.34 14.57
N LYS A 30 -3.69 -3.11 14.96
CA LYS A 30 -2.75 -2.30 15.75
C LYS A 30 -2.56 -2.79 17.19
N ALA A 31 -3.40 -3.70 17.66
CA ALA A 31 -3.17 -4.35 18.95
C ALA A 31 -2.00 -5.33 18.92
N ASN A 32 -1.56 -5.73 17.73
CA ASN A 32 -0.41 -6.58 17.53
C ASN A 32 0.87 -5.75 17.72
N GLU A 33 1.81 -6.23 18.52
CA GLU A 33 3.05 -5.51 18.87
C GLU A 33 3.92 -5.17 17.66
N ASP A 34 3.85 -5.98 16.61
CA ASP A 34 4.69 -5.80 15.43
C ASP A 34 4.13 -4.75 14.47
N ILE A 35 2.95 -4.22 14.74
CA ILE A 35 2.31 -3.24 13.87
C ILE A 35 2.59 -1.84 14.38
N LEU A 36 3.08 -0.99 13.48
CA LEU A 36 3.30 0.43 13.72
C LEU A 36 2.26 1.24 12.95
N GLU A 37 1.89 2.40 13.48
CA GLU A 37 0.88 3.25 12.87
C GLU A 37 1.40 4.69 12.79
N THR A 38 1.23 5.32 11.64
CA THR A 38 1.60 6.73 11.45
C THR A 38 0.42 7.65 11.80
N ALA A 39 0.69 8.95 11.85
CA ALA A 39 -0.34 9.95 12.16
C ALA A 39 -1.49 9.96 11.16
N SER A 40 -1.26 9.54 9.91
CA SER A 40 -2.29 9.49 8.88
C SER A 40 -3.21 8.27 8.99
N GLY A 41 -2.87 7.31 9.84
CA GLY A 41 -3.59 6.04 9.96
C GLY A 41 -3.02 4.91 9.13
N LEU A 42 -1.92 5.14 8.41
CA LEU A 42 -1.21 4.09 7.72
C LEU A 42 -0.60 3.14 8.74
N GLN A 43 -0.83 1.85 8.58
CA GLN A 43 -0.19 0.83 9.40
C GLN A 43 0.84 0.06 8.60
N TYR A 44 1.89 -0.38 9.27
CA TYR A 44 2.92 -1.18 8.61
C TYR A 44 3.61 -2.13 9.56
N GLN A 45 4.19 -3.17 8.98
CA GLN A 45 4.99 -4.17 9.71
C GLN A 45 6.30 -4.34 8.98
N VAL A 46 7.41 -4.31 9.73
CA VAL A 46 8.74 -4.56 9.17
C VAL A 46 8.95 -6.07 9.11
N LEU A 47 9.07 -6.62 7.89
CA LEU A 47 9.34 -8.04 7.69
C LEU A 47 10.84 -8.34 7.63
N GLN A 48 11.61 -7.41 7.04
CA GLN A 48 13.04 -7.56 6.85
C GLN A 48 13.68 -6.18 6.87
N LYS A 49 14.81 -6.04 7.55
CA LYS A 49 15.59 -4.80 7.54
C LYS A 49 16.75 -4.91 6.56
N GLY A 50 16.94 -3.87 5.75
CA GLY A 50 18.04 -3.77 4.81
C GLY A 50 19.21 -2.97 5.36
N ASP A 51 20.25 -2.87 4.54
CA ASP A 51 21.50 -2.18 4.89
C ASP A 51 21.61 -0.80 4.27
N GLY A 52 20.58 -0.34 3.56
CA GLY A 52 20.63 0.93 2.85
C GLY A 52 20.89 2.13 3.76
N ASN A 53 21.51 3.15 3.18
CA ASN A 53 21.85 4.38 3.89
C ASN A 53 20.99 5.51 3.37
N GLY A 54 19.92 5.81 4.01
CA GLY A 54 19.08 6.93 3.64
C GLY A 54 17.75 6.51 3.09
N TYR A 55 16.80 7.40 3.24
CA TYR A 55 15.41 7.20 2.88
C TYR A 55 15.09 7.92 1.59
N PRO A 56 14.18 7.40 0.76
CA PRO A 56 13.73 8.17 -0.38
C PRO A 56 12.90 9.37 0.08
N THR A 57 12.79 10.37 -0.80
CA THR A 57 11.91 11.52 -0.59
C THR A 57 10.67 11.36 -1.47
N ALA A 58 9.69 12.23 -1.27
CA ALA A 58 8.46 12.21 -2.08
C ALA A 58 8.72 12.40 -3.57
N SER A 59 9.85 13.00 -3.95
CA SER A 59 10.22 13.21 -5.35
C SER A 59 11.14 12.12 -5.91
N SER A 60 11.53 11.15 -5.10
CA SER A 60 12.39 10.06 -5.55
C SER A 60 11.65 9.08 -6.45
N THR A 61 12.39 8.47 -7.39
CA THR A 61 11.93 7.28 -8.09
C THR A 61 12.52 6.07 -7.40
N VAL A 62 11.69 5.10 -7.09
CA VAL A 62 12.09 3.89 -6.36
C VAL A 62 11.85 2.66 -7.21
N LYS A 63 12.72 1.66 -7.07
CA LYS A 63 12.54 0.35 -7.69
C LYS A 63 12.13 -0.63 -6.62
N VAL A 64 11.03 -1.32 -6.84
CA VAL A 64 10.41 -2.17 -5.83
C VAL A 64 9.93 -3.49 -6.42
N HIS A 65 9.85 -4.51 -5.57
CA HIS A 65 8.97 -5.65 -5.75
C HIS A 65 7.78 -5.47 -4.79
N TYR A 66 6.59 -5.78 -5.27
CA TYR A 66 5.40 -5.62 -4.44
C TYR A 66 4.33 -6.67 -4.77
N HIS A 67 3.48 -6.92 -3.79
CA HIS A 67 2.36 -7.84 -3.90
C HIS A 67 1.17 -7.21 -3.19
N GLY A 68 0.13 -6.87 -3.93
CA GLY A 68 -1.06 -6.19 -3.41
C GLY A 68 -2.27 -7.10 -3.38
N SER A 69 -2.97 -7.10 -2.26
CA SER A 69 -4.16 -7.91 -2.05
C SER A 69 -5.22 -7.18 -1.24
N LEU A 70 -6.45 -7.67 -1.33
CA LEU A 70 -7.56 -7.24 -0.51
C LEU A 70 -7.64 -8.09 0.75
N LEU A 71 -8.52 -7.71 1.69
CA LEU A 71 -8.70 -8.46 2.93
C LEU A 71 -9.17 -9.89 2.72
N ASP A 72 -9.91 -10.14 1.63
CA ASP A 72 -10.38 -11.50 1.29
C ASP A 72 -9.33 -12.36 0.60
N GLY A 73 -8.12 -11.83 0.41
CA GLY A 73 -7.03 -12.54 -0.25
C GLY A 73 -6.95 -12.36 -1.76
N THR A 74 -7.88 -11.64 -2.36
CA THR A 74 -7.84 -11.37 -3.80
C THR A 74 -6.59 -10.56 -4.13
N VAL A 75 -5.74 -11.07 -5.01
CA VAL A 75 -4.54 -10.37 -5.49
C VAL A 75 -4.96 -9.47 -6.65
N PHE A 76 -4.74 -8.17 -6.52
CA PHE A 76 -5.13 -7.23 -7.57
C PHE A 76 -3.95 -6.74 -8.40
N ASP A 77 -2.73 -6.83 -7.89
CA ASP A 77 -1.53 -6.47 -8.63
C ASP A 77 -0.30 -7.03 -7.91
N SER A 78 0.65 -7.58 -8.66
CA SER A 78 1.85 -8.17 -8.07
C SER A 78 3.00 -8.20 -9.06
N SER A 79 4.07 -7.45 -8.78
CA SER A 79 5.31 -7.55 -9.53
C SER A 79 6.01 -8.87 -9.26
N VAL A 80 5.81 -9.44 -8.06
CA VAL A 80 6.37 -10.73 -7.67
C VAL A 80 5.81 -11.83 -8.55
N ASP A 81 4.49 -11.85 -8.74
CA ASP A 81 3.83 -12.85 -9.59
C ASP A 81 4.24 -12.71 -11.05
N ARG A 82 4.50 -11.48 -11.52
CA ARG A 82 5.00 -11.23 -12.87
C ARG A 82 6.50 -11.54 -13.01
N GLY A 83 7.21 -11.70 -11.89
CA GLY A 83 8.64 -12.02 -11.91
C GLY A 83 9.54 -10.85 -12.31
N GLN A 84 9.07 -9.61 -12.21
CA GLN A 84 9.84 -8.45 -12.64
C GLN A 84 9.55 -7.23 -11.77
N PRO A 85 10.58 -6.67 -11.11
CA PRO A 85 10.40 -5.46 -10.31
C PRO A 85 10.11 -4.26 -11.22
N ILE A 86 9.61 -3.19 -10.63
CA ILE A 86 9.18 -2.02 -11.37
C ILE A 86 9.59 -0.75 -10.62
N SER A 87 9.82 0.32 -11.38
CA SER A 87 10.20 1.63 -10.84
C SER A 87 9.02 2.58 -10.88
N PHE A 88 8.83 3.34 -9.79
CA PHE A 88 7.76 4.33 -9.65
C PHE A 88 8.30 5.64 -9.09
N PRO A 89 7.87 6.81 -9.64
CA PRO A 89 8.04 8.08 -8.93
C PRO A 89 7.09 8.10 -7.71
N LEU A 90 7.61 8.39 -6.51
CA LEU A 90 6.80 8.35 -5.29
C LEU A 90 5.69 9.40 -5.24
N ASN A 91 5.82 10.48 -6.01
CA ASN A 91 4.76 11.49 -6.08
C ASN A 91 3.64 11.15 -7.07
N ARG A 92 3.66 9.96 -7.65
CA ARG A 92 2.67 9.52 -8.66
C ARG A 92 1.99 8.21 -8.30
N VAL A 93 2.12 7.77 -7.07
CA VAL A 93 1.47 6.56 -6.58
C VAL A 93 0.44 6.93 -5.51
N ILE A 94 -0.31 5.95 -5.03
CA ILE A 94 -1.30 6.19 -3.97
C ILE A 94 -0.61 6.76 -2.73
N ALA A 95 -1.37 7.57 -1.97
CA ALA A 95 -0.82 8.31 -0.83
C ALA A 95 -0.15 7.40 0.21
N GLY A 96 -0.71 6.23 0.46
CA GLY A 96 -0.12 5.27 1.38
C GLY A 96 1.28 4.82 0.97
N TRP A 97 1.55 4.71 -0.32
CA TRP A 97 2.87 4.40 -0.84
C TRP A 97 3.81 5.60 -0.74
N THR A 98 3.31 6.79 -1.12
CA THR A 98 4.13 8.01 -1.04
C THR A 98 4.64 8.20 0.38
N GLU A 99 3.78 8.02 1.36
CA GLU A 99 4.16 8.13 2.77
C GLU A 99 4.99 6.94 3.23
N GLY A 100 4.53 5.73 2.97
CA GLY A 100 5.09 4.51 3.54
C GLY A 100 6.49 4.18 3.04
N VAL A 101 6.74 4.34 1.74
CA VAL A 101 8.04 3.99 1.17
C VAL A 101 9.13 4.95 1.65
N GLN A 102 8.79 6.18 2.05
CA GLN A 102 9.75 7.09 2.66
C GLN A 102 10.24 6.62 4.05
N LEU A 103 9.59 5.62 4.64
CA LEU A 103 10.02 5.00 5.89
C LEU A 103 11.01 3.85 5.68
N MET A 104 11.28 3.49 4.44
CA MET A 104 12.11 2.33 4.08
C MET A 104 13.49 2.77 3.60
N VAL A 105 14.48 1.92 3.85
CA VAL A 105 15.79 1.99 3.21
C VAL A 105 15.94 0.80 2.25
N VAL A 106 16.92 0.88 1.34
CA VAL A 106 17.16 -0.21 0.39
C VAL A 106 17.44 -1.51 1.12
N GLY A 107 16.75 -2.57 0.73
CA GLY A 107 16.82 -3.89 1.35
C GLY A 107 15.72 -4.15 2.35
N ASP A 108 14.97 -3.12 2.78
CA ASP A 108 13.82 -3.30 3.66
C ASP A 108 12.68 -3.99 2.92
N LYS A 109 11.93 -4.80 3.67
CA LYS A 109 10.68 -5.38 3.22
C LYS A 109 9.63 -5.13 4.28
N PHE A 110 8.57 -4.43 3.90
CA PHE A 110 7.48 -4.05 4.80
C PHE A 110 6.15 -4.56 4.26
N THR A 111 5.20 -4.81 5.16
CA THR A 111 3.79 -4.92 4.79
C THR A 111 3.11 -3.61 5.16
N PHE A 112 2.37 -3.04 4.23
CA PHE A 112 1.56 -1.84 4.47
C PHE A 112 0.08 -2.22 4.47
N PHE A 113 -0.65 -1.69 5.45
CA PHE A 113 -2.11 -1.82 5.54
C PHE A 113 -2.67 -0.42 5.30
N ILE A 114 -3.25 -0.22 4.13
CA ILE A 114 -3.57 1.11 3.61
C ILE A 114 -5.07 1.34 3.66
N PRO A 115 -5.56 2.22 4.55
CA PRO A 115 -6.99 2.57 4.55
C PRO A 115 -7.38 3.24 3.23
N SER A 116 -8.65 3.17 2.89
CA SER A 116 -9.12 3.60 1.56
C SER A 116 -8.81 5.07 1.26
N GLU A 117 -8.80 5.94 2.24
CA GLU A 117 -8.48 7.36 2.03
C GLU A 117 -7.02 7.59 1.62
N LEU A 118 -6.14 6.62 1.86
CA LEU A 118 -4.74 6.64 1.43
C LEU A 118 -4.50 5.71 0.25
N GLY A 119 -5.54 5.05 -0.22
CA GLY A 119 -5.50 4.12 -1.34
C GLY A 119 -6.39 4.57 -2.50
N SER A 120 -7.30 3.71 -2.94
CA SER A 120 -8.16 3.98 -4.10
C SER A 120 -9.45 4.71 -3.76
N GLY A 121 -9.72 4.98 -2.48
CA GLY A 121 -10.93 5.68 -2.08
C GLY A 121 -12.18 4.89 -2.43
N ASN A 122 -13.21 5.60 -2.90
CA ASN A 122 -14.50 5.02 -3.24
C ASN A 122 -14.62 4.64 -4.72
N ILE A 123 -13.50 4.59 -5.44
CA ILE A 123 -13.47 4.30 -6.87
C ILE A 123 -13.29 2.80 -7.10
N VAL A 124 -14.07 2.26 -8.02
CA VAL A 124 -13.89 0.88 -8.50
C VAL A 124 -12.77 0.87 -9.54
N THR A 125 -11.75 0.04 -9.34
CA THR A 125 -10.63 -0.10 -10.27
C THR A 125 -10.22 -1.56 -10.33
N GLY A 126 -10.42 -2.20 -11.47
CA GLY A 126 -10.09 -3.62 -11.63
C GLY A 126 -10.77 -4.45 -10.55
N GLN A 127 -9.98 -5.16 -9.76
CA GLN A 127 -10.48 -6.01 -8.67
C GLN A 127 -10.64 -5.26 -7.35
N ILE A 128 -10.22 -3.99 -7.29
CA ILE A 128 -10.36 -3.18 -6.09
C ILE A 128 -11.77 -2.63 -6.02
N THR A 129 -12.48 -2.98 -4.96
CA THR A 129 -13.83 -2.50 -4.70
C THR A 129 -13.79 -1.16 -3.96
N PRO A 130 -14.88 -0.36 -4.03
CA PRO A 130 -14.87 0.97 -3.41
C PRO A 130 -14.75 0.88 -1.89
N GLY A 131 -13.94 1.74 -1.31
CA GLY A 131 -13.71 1.78 0.14
C GLY A 131 -12.80 0.68 0.67
N ALA A 132 -12.22 -0.15 -0.21
CA ALA A 132 -11.44 -1.30 0.21
C ALA A 132 -10.13 -0.89 0.89
N LEU A 133 -9.78 -1.61 1.95
CA LEU A 133 -8.45 -1.56 2.53
C LEU A 133 -7.50 -2.35 1.63
N LEU A 134 -6.33 -1.79 1.37
CA LEU A 134 -5.32 -2.42 0.53
C LEU A 134 -4.17 -2.93 1.39
N ILE A 135 -3.70 -4.15 1.10
CA ILE A 135 -2.54 -4.73 1.77
C ILE A 135 -1.44 -4.91 0.74
N PHE A 136 -0.28 -4.28 0.98
CA PHE A 136 0.88 -4.39 0.11
C PHE A 136 2.08 -4.91 0.89
N GLU A 137 2.69 -5.95 0.36
CA GLU A 137 4.03 -6.35 0.77
C GLU A 137 5.00 -5.70 -0.22
N VAL A 138 5.93 -4.88 0.27
CA VAL A 138 6.83 -4.07 -0.57
C VAL A 138 8.26 -4.31 -0.14
N GLU A 139 9.11 -4.60 -1.12
CA GLU A 139 10.56 -4.68 -0.93
C GLU A 139 11.20 -3.54 -1.71
N LEU A 140 11.95 -2.68 -1.03
CA LEU A 140 12.66 -1.57 -1.67
C LEU A 140 14.01 -2.06 -2.18
N LEU A 141 14.16 -2.06 -3.51
CA LEU A 141 15.36 -2.59 -4.16
C LEU A 141 16.38 -1.52 -4.49
N ASP A 142 15.93 -0.31 -4.83
CA ASP A 142 16.81 0.79 -5.23
C ASP A 142 16.10 2.12 -5.12
N ILE A 143 16.88 3.17 -4.90
CA ILE A 143 16.43 4.56 -4.93
C ILE A 143 17.17 5.23 -6.08
N GLN A 144 16.42 5.69 -7.06
CA GLN A 144 16.97 6.24 -8.30
C GLN A 144 16.96 7.76 -8.34
#